data_76483b0fb1eb4c2c0af9bba02e7c499b
#
_entry.id   76483b0fb1eb4c2c0af9bba02e7c499b
#
_cell.length_a   1.000
_cell.length_b   1.000
_cell.length_c   1.000
_cell.angle_alpha   90.00
_cell.angle_beta   90.00
_cell.angle_gamma   90.00
#
_symmetry.space_group_name_H-M   'P 1'
#
loop_
_entity.id
_entity.type
_entity.pdbx_description
1 polymer ?
#
loop_
_entity_poly.entity_id
_entity_poly.type
_entity_poly.pdbx_seq_one_letter_code
_entity_poly.pdbx_strand_id
1 'polypeptide(L)'
;MEEKEKVLNELRIYQQQLQSLTIQKESLKLRKIEIENALEELKNTKQNSAYKISGNIMILKPIEELKKELEGEVSEIDLRLKSLEQAEEKIVNKLKELQKVVK
;
A
#
# COMPACT_ATOMS: atom_id res chain seq x y z
N MET A 1 -24.49 -8.67 -29.57
CA MET A 1 -23.85 -7.35 -29.65
C MET A 1 -23.91 -6.61 -28.33
N GLU A 2 -25.08 -6.50 -27.71
CA GLU A 2 -25.20 -5.86 -26.40
C GLU A 2 -24.38 -6.54 -25.29
N GLU A 3 -24.35 -7.86 -25.29
CA GLU A 3 -23.58 -8.62 -24.34
C GLU A 3 -22.07 -8.37 -24.47
N LYS A 4 -21.59 -8.26 -25.71
CA LYS A 4 -20.19 -7.99 -25.99
C LYS A 4 -19.80 -6.59 -25.52
N GLU A 5 -20.67 -5.62 -25.72
CA GLU A 5 -20.45 -4.25 -25.24
C GLU A 5 -20.40 -4.18 -23.72
N LYS A 6 -21.31 -4.91 -23.04
CA LYS A 6 -21.32 -5.00 -21.58
C LYS A 6 -20.01 -5.61 -21.04
N VAL A 7 -19.56 -6.68 -21.67
CA VAL A 7 -18.31 -7.34 -21.27
C VAL A 7 -17.13 -6.41 -21.47
N LEU A 8 -17.07 -5.69 -22.59
CA LEU A 8 -15.99 -4.73 -22.83
C LEU A 8 -15.99 -3.60 -21.81
N ASN A 9 -17.18 -3.11 -21.42
CA ASN A 9 -17.30 -2.10 -20.38
C ASN A 9 -16.83 -2.62 -19.02
N GLU A 10 -17.21 -3.85 -18.66
CA GLU A 10 -16.75 -4.48 -17.43
C GLU A 10 -15.25 -4.66 -17.42
N LEU A 11 -14.66 -5.09 -18.54
CA LEU A 11 -13.21 -5.21 -18.66
C LEU A 11 -12.51 -3.88 -18.38
N ARG A 12 -13.05 -2.81 -18.95
CA ARG A 12 -12.49 -1.47 -18.75
C ARG A 12 -12.54 -1.07 -17.28
N ILE A 13 -13.69 -1.30 -16.63
CA ILE A 13 -13.88 -0.96 -15.21
C ILE A 13 -12.89 -1.74 -14.34
N TYR A 14 -12.76 -3.04 -14.58
CA TYR A 14 -11.82 -3.87 -13.81
C TYR A 14 -10.37 -3.47 -14.04
N GLN A 15 -10.02 -3.11 -15.29
CA GLN A 15 -8.67 -2.63 -15.59
C GLN A 15 -8.35 -1.33 -14.86
N GLN A 16 -9.31 -0.42 -14.76
CA GLN A 16 -9.17 0.82 -14.03
C GLN A 16 -9.01 0.56 -12.53
N GLN A 17 -9.80 -0.36 -11.97
CA GLN A 17 -9.71 -0.77 -10.58
C GLN A 17 -8.36 -1.38 -10.27
N LEU A 18 -7.87 -2.25 -11.16
CA LEU A 18 -6.57 -2.89 -11.00
C LEU A 18 -5.45 -1.87 -11.00
N GLN A 19 -5.52 -0.88 -11.91
CA GLN A 19 -4.54 0.19 -11.96
C GLN A 19 -4.53 0.99 -10.67
N SER A 20 -5.70 1.32 -10.14
CA SER A 20 -5.84 2.04 -8.88
C SER A 20 -5.22 1.26 -7.71
N LEU A 21 -5.47 -0.05 -7.64
CA LEU A 21 -4.91 -0.91 -6.60
C LEU A 21 -3.39 -0.99 -6.70
N THR A 22 -2.86 -1.07 -7.92
CA THR A 22 -1.42 -1.11 -8.16
C THR A 22 -0.75 0.18 -7.67
N ILE A 23 -1.36 1.33 -7.97
CA ILE A 23 -0.86 2.62 -7.51
C ILE A 23 -0.86 2.70 -5.99
N GLN A 24 -1.94 2.26 -5.34
CA GLN A 24 -2.04 2.24 -3.88
C GLN A 24 -0.97 1.34 -3.26
N LYS A 25 -0.74 0.16 -3.85
CA LYS A 25 0.30 -0.77 -3.38
C LYS A 25 1.68 -0.15 -3.47
N GLU A 26 1.99 0.48 -4.59
CA GLU A 26 3.30 1.10 -4.79
C GLU A 26 3.54 2.23 -3.80
N SER A 27 2.51 3.04 -3.54
CA SER A 27 2.57 4.12 -2.55
C SER A 27 2.85 3.57 -1.15
N LEU A 28 2.17 2.48 -0.76
CA LEU A 28 2.38 1.85 0.54
C LEU A 28 3.76 1.21 0.66
N LYS A 29 4.24 0.59 -0.41
CA LYS A 29 5.58 -0.01 -0.43
C LYS A 29 6.67 1.06 -0.26
N LEU A 30 6.49 2.20 -0.92
CA LEU A 30 7.42 3.31 -0.77
C LEU A 30 7.42 3.84 0.66
N ARG A 31 6.23 4.02 1.25
CA ARG A 31 6.11 4.45 2.64
C ARG A 31 6.79 3.47 3.59
N LYS A 32 6.63 2.17 3.33
CA LYS A 32 7.27 1.12 4.14
C LYS A 32 8.79 1.25 4.09
N ILE A 33 9.36 1.46 2.89
CA ILE A 33 10.80 1.65 2.73
C ILE A 33 11.28 2.86 3.52
N GLU A 34 10.57 3.98 3.46
CA GLU A 34 10.90 5.19 4.20
C GLU A 34 10.92 4.93 5.71
N ILE A 35 9.93 4.20 6.21
CA ILE A 35 9.83 3.85 7.63
C ILE A 35 10.96 2.92 8.04
N GLU A 36 11.26 1.90 7.23
CA GLU A 36 12.34 0.96 7.50
C GLU A 36 13.69 1.67 7.54
N ASN A 37 13.91 2.63 6.64
CA ASN A 37 15.12 3.46 6.64
C ASN A 37 15.21 4.30 7.92
N ALA A 38 14.10 4.88 8.35
CA ALA A 38 14.06 5.64 9.60
C ALA A 38 14.34 4.75 10.82
N LEU A 39 13.79 3.54 10.84
CA LEU A 39 14.05 2.56 11.90
C LEU A 39 15.52 2.18 11.95
N GLU A 40 16.16 2.02 10.79
CA GLU A 40 17.60 1.71 10.73
C GLU A 40 18.43 2.84 11.33
N GLU A 41 18.09 4.09 11.02
CA GLU A 41 18.77 5.25 11.58
C GLU A 41 18.57 5.33 13.10
N LEU A 42 17.35 5.08 13.58
CA LEU A 42 17.05 5.08 15.02
C LEU A 42 17.80 3.97 15.76
N LYS A 43 17.99 2.84 15.09
CA LYS A 43 18.73 1.71 15.66
C LYS A 43 20.22 2.05 15.86
N ASN A 44 20.79 2.84 14.95
CA ASN A 44 22.20 3.16 14.95
C ASN A 44 22.54 4.45 15.67
N THR A 45 21.56 5.23 16.12
CA THR A 45 21.81 6.49 16.81
C THR A 45 22.24 6.23 18.26
N LYS A 46 23.09 7.11 18.76
CA LYS A 46 23.53 7.10 20.16
C LYS A 46 22.66 8.02 21.03
N GLN A 47 21.74 8.74 20.43
CA GLN A 47 20.86 9.65 21.16
C GLN A 47 19.68 8.90 21.76
N ASN A 48 19.12 9.46 22.83
CA ASN A 48 17.98 8.86 23.53
C ASN A 48 16.64 9.38 23.01
N SER A 49 16.66 10.47 22.29
CA SER A 49 15.44 11.14 21.78
C SER A 49 15.67 11.65 20.37
N ALA A 50 14.58 11.77 19.63
CA ALA A 50 14.58 12.34 18.29
C ALA A 50 13.31 13.16 18.07
N TYR A 51 13.30 13.99 17.04
CA TYR A 51 12.14 14.80 16.70
C TYR A 51 11.26 14.06 15.70
N LYS A 52 9.96 14.07 15.98
CA LYS A 52 8.94 13.61 15.05
C LYS A 52 8.31 14.83 14.41
N ILE A 53 8.22 14.86 13.08
CA ILE A 53 7.56 15.92 12.35
C ILE A 53 6.09 15.53 12.17
N SER A 54 5.17 16.37 12.66
CA SER A 54 3.74 16.18 12.49
C SER A 54 3.16 17.48 11.95
N GLY A 55 2.91 17.51 10.63
CA GLY A 55 2.49 18.74 9.96
C GLY A 55 3.58 19.80 10.05
N ASN A 56 3.27 20.94 10.72
CA ASN A 56 4.20 22.05 10.92
C ASN A 56 4.90 22.00 12.28
N ILE A 57 4.70 20.92 13.03
CA ILE A 57 5.19 20.80 14.41
C ILE A 57 6.25 19.72 14.50
N MET A 58 7.33 20.03 15.23
CA MET A 58 8.36 19.05 15.58
C MET A 58 8.17 18.68 17.04
N ILE A 59 7.98 17.38 17.30
CA ILE A 59 7.75 16.86 18.64
C ILE A 59 8.93 16.00 19.05
N LEU A 60 9.54 16.31 20.21
CA LEU A 60 10.62 15.50 20.75
C LEU A 60 10.03 14.27 21.43
N LYS A 61 10.52 13.08 21.03
CA LYS A 61 10.06 11.81 21.59
C LYS A 61 11.24 10.89 21.90
N PRO A 62 11.11 10.03 22.93
CA PRO A 62 12.13 9.00 23.18
C PRO A 62 12.28 8.06 21.98
N ILE A 63 13.49 7.64 21.70
CA ILE A 63 13.79 6.73 20.58
C ILE A 63 12.97 5.44 20.65
N GLU A 64 12.85 4.87 21.84
CA GLU A 64 12.12 3.60 22.01
C GLU A 64 10.63 3.75 21.69
N GLU A 65 10.04 4.89 22.01
CA GLU A 65 8.64 5.18 21.66
C GLU A 65 8.48 5.34 20.15
N LEU A 66 9.40 6.07 19.51
CA LEU A 66 9.38 6.25 18.05
C LEU A 66 9.53 4.93 17.30
N LYS A 67 10.42 4.05 17.78
CA LYS A 67 10.59 2.72 17.20
C LYS A 67 9.29 1.92 17.24
N LYS A 68 8.59 1.94 18.38
CA LYS A 68 7.31 1.23 18.51
C LYS A 68 6.25 1.78 17.59
N GLU A 69 6.16 3.10 17.48
CA GLU A 69 5.20 3.74 16.58
C GLU A 69 5.47 3.36 15.12
N LEU A 70 6.74 3.40 14.71
CA LEU A 70 7.12 3.07 13.33
C LEU A 70 6.93 1.60 13.01
N GLU A 71 7.26 0.72 13.96
CA GLU A 71 7.02 -0.72 13.80
C GLU A 71 5.52 -1.02 13.67
N GLY A 72 4.70 -0.30 14.43
CA GLY A 72 3.23 -0.39 14.32
C GLY A 72 2.74 0.04 12.96
N GLU A 73 3.28 1.12 12.40
CA GLU A 73 2.93 1.58 11.05
C GLU A 73 3.30 0.54 9.99
N VAL A 74 4.49 -0.10 10.12
CA VAL A 74 4.91 -1.16 9.19
C VAL A 74 3.93 -2.33 9.24
N SER A 75 3.50 -2.72 10.44
CA SER A 75 2.52 -3.81 10.60
C SER A 75 1.20 -3.48 9.94
N GLU A 76 0.71 -2.25 10.10
CA GLU A 76 -0.52 -1.79 9.44
C GLU A 76 -0.38 -1.77 7.92
N ILE A 77 0.76 -1.31 7.42
CA ILE A 77 1.04 -1.30 5.98
C ILE A 77 1.05 -2.72 5.43
N ASP A 78 1.70 -3.66 6.12
CA ASP A 78 1.75 -5.05 5.69
C ASP A 78 0.37 -5.68 5.60
N LEU A 79 -0.51 -5.40 6.57
CA LEU A 79 -1.90 -5.86 6.54
C LEU A 79 -2.65 -5.28 5.36
N ARG A 80 -2.46 -3.99 5.11
CA ARG A 80 -3.14 -3.31 4.00
C ARG A 80 -2.64 -3.81 2.65
N LEU A 81 -1.33 -4.04 2.52
CA LEU A 81 -0.75 -4.61 1.30
C LEU A 81 -1.35 -5.99 1.01
N LYS A 82 -1.48 -6.81 2.03
CA LYS A 82 -2.08 -8.14 1.88
C LYS A 82 -3.53 -8.05 1.40
N SER A 83 -4.30 -7.13 1.98
CA SER A 83 -5.67 -6.88 1.56
C SER A 83 -5.75 -6.42 0.11
N LEU A 84 -4.87 -5.51 -0.31
CA LEU A 84 -4.82 -5.03 -1.69
C LEU A 84 -4.42 -6.14 -2.67
N GLU A 85 -3.48 -7.00 -2.28
CA GLU A 85 -3.08 -8.15 -3.10
C GLU A 85 -4.23 -9.13 -3.29
N GLN A 86 -5.03 -9.37 -2.26
CA GLN A 86 -6.21 -10.22 -2.36
C GLN A 86 -7.26 -9.60 -3.29
N ALA A 87 -7.46 -8.29 -3.21
CA ALA A 87 -8.38 -7.57 -4.10
C ALA A 87 -7.89 -7.64 -5.55
N GLU A 88 -6.60 -7.47 -5.78
CA GLU A 88 -6.00 -7.60 -7.12
C GLU A 88 -6.23 -9.00 -7.69
N GLU A 89 -6.01 -10.02 -6.89
CA GLU A 89 -6.19 -11.41 -7.33
C GLU A 89 -7.62 -11.66 -7.79
N LYS A 90 -8.61 -11.17 -7.05
CA LYS A 90 -10.01 -11.28 -7.44
C LYS A 90 -10.30 -10.59 -8.76
N ILE A 91 -9.75 -9.41 -8.95
CA ILE A 91 -9.94 -8.65 -10.21
C ILE A 91 -9.26 -9.35 -11.37
N VAL A 92 -8.04 -9.83 -11.19
CA VAL A 92 -7.31 -10.58 -12.22
C VAL A 92 -8.11 -11.81 -12.65
N ASN A 93 -8.69 -12.53 -11.69
CA ASN A 93 -9.51 -13.70 -12.00
C ASN A 93 -10.76 -13.32 -12.77
N LYS A 94 -11.41 -12.21 -12.43
CA LYS A 94 -12.56 -11.68 -13.17
C LYS A 94 -12.18 -11.29 -14.59
N LEU A 95 -11.04 -10.65 -14.76
CA LEU A 95 -10.53 -10.28 -16.09
C LEU A 95 -10.30 -11.52 -16.96
N LYS A 96 -9.72 -12.57 -16.39
CA LYS A 96 -9.48 -13.83 -17.11
C LYS A 96 -10.80 -14.47 -17.55
N GLU A 97 -11.81 -14.48 -16.69
CA GLU A 97 -13.14 -15.00 -17.02
C GLU A 97 -13.77 -14.21 -18.17
N LEU A 98 -13.72 -12.89 -18.09
CA LEU A 98 -14.32 -12.02 -19.10
C LEU A 98 -13.59 -12.11 -20.45
N GLN A 99 -12.27 -12.27 -20.44
CA GLN A 99 -11.48 -12.44 -21.65
C GLN A 99 -11.85 -13.73 -22.41
N LYS A 100 -12.21 -14.78 -21.70
CA LYS A 100 -12.68 -16.01 -22.31
C LYS A 100 -13.98 -15.82 -23.07
N VAL A 101 -14.86 -14.95 -22.57
CA VAL A 101 -16.16 -14.66 -23.21
C VAL A 101 -15.98 -13.84 -24.49
N VAL A 102 -14.99 -12.95 -24.52
CA VAL A 102 -14.75 -12.05 -25.66
C VAL A 102 -14.04 -12.74 -26.82
N LYS A 103 -13.29 -13.80 -26.55
CA LYS A 103 -12.65 -14.61 -27.58
C LYS A 103 -13.71 -15.50 -28.24
#